data_bba6f602171537f2ecbcc7a57740b5e2
#
_entry.id   bba6f602171537f2ecbcc7a57740b5e2
#
_cell.length_a   1.000
_cell.length_b   1.000
_cell.length_c   1.000
_cell.angle_alpha   90.00
_cell.angle_beta   90.00
_cell.angle_gamma   90.00
#
_symmetry.space_group_name_H-M   'P 1'
#
loop_
_entity.id
_entity.type
_entity.pdbx_description
1 polymer ?
#
loop_
_entity_poly.entity_id
_entity_poly.type
_entity_poly.pdbx_seq_one_letter_code
_entity_poly.pdbx_strand_id
1 'polypeptide(L)'
;MQDLTQRNRLSATVVLYHSGVEMLSCIQSFVDSDVYLDLYVVNNSPGDASLFTARWNCPGVHYYPVRRNIGYGRANNLIFPKLKSTYHVICNPDVTFAPDVLRRMIEVMDETGATILTPP
;
A
#
# COMPACT_ATOMS: atom_id res chain seq x y z
N MET A 1 -14.53 -3.82 18.20
CA MET A 1 -13.41 -4.77 18.15
C MET A 1 -13.28 -5.27 16.73
N GLN A 2 -12.08 -5.20 16.19
CA GLN A 2 -11.87 -5.64 14.82
C GLN A 2 -11.73 -7.15 14.77
N ASP A 3 -12.39 -7.73 13.77
CA ASP A 3 -12.29 -9.15 13.50
C ASP A 3 -10.88 -9.49 13.02
N LEU A 4 -10.24 -10.49 13.65
CA LEU A 4 -8.90 -10.93 13.26
C LEU A 4 -8.84 -11.44 11.82
N THR A 5 -9.97 -11.93 11.28
CA THR A 5 -10.03 -12.37 9.89
C THR A 5 -9.88 -11.22 8.91
N GLN A 6 -10.20 -9.98 9.30
CA GLN A 6 -10.07 -8.80 8.45
C GLN A 6 -8.62 -8.38 8.24
N ARG A 7 -7.71 -8.76 9.14
CA ARG A 7 -6.28 -8.40 9.01
C ARG A 7 -5.65 -8.92 7.72
N ASN A 8 -6.15 -10.03 7.19
CA ASN A 8 -5.60 -10.66 5.99
C ASN A 8 -6.42 -10.38 4.75
N ARG A 9 -7.41 -9.47 4.82
CA ARG A 9 -8.26 -9.19 3.66
C ARG A 9 -7.62 -8.24 2.68
N LEU A 10 -6.82 -7.30 3.14
CA LEU A 10 -6.29 -6.23 2.32
C LEU A 10 -4.79 -6.09 2.51
N SER A 11 -4.10 -5.96 1.40
CA SER A 11 -2.72 -5.51 1.34
C SER A 11 -2.60 -4.41 0.28
N ALA A 12 -1.50 -3.68 0.30
CA ALA A 12 -1.24 -2.64 -0.67
C ALA A 12 0.25 -2.56 -0.96
N THR A 13 0.61 -2.15 -2.17
CA THR A 13 1.98 -1.83 -2.55
C THR A 13 2.05 -0.43 -3.11
N VAL A 14 3.00 0.35 -2.62
CA VAL A 14 3.37 1.66 -3.16
C VAL A 14 4.84 1.58 -3.54
N VAL A 15 5.15 1.93 -4.79
CA VAL A 15 6.53 1.94 -5.30
C VAL A 15 7.00 3.38 -5.36
N LEU A 16 8.10 3.67 -4.68
CA LEU A 16 8.73 4.99 -4.66
C LEU A 16 9.87 5.03 -5.66
N TYR A 17 9.96 6.12 -6.43
CA TYR A 17 11.10 6.42 -7.28
C TYR A 17 11.30 7.93 -7.28
N HIS A 18 12.32 8.40 -6.57
CA HIS A 18 12.59 9.83 -6.35
C HIS A 18 11.32 10.59 -5.93
N SER A 19 10.50 9.94 -5.11
CA SER A 19 9.24 10.50 -4.66
C SER A 19 9.50 11.61 -3.65
N GLY A 20 8.80 12.73 -3.84
CA GLY A 20 8.91 13.89 -2.97
C GLY A 20 7.91 13.83 -1.80
N VAL A 21 7.53 15.02 -1.31
CA VAL A 21 6.65 15.15 -0.15
C VAL A 21 5.25 14.56 -0.36
N GLU A 22 4.79 14.45 -1.61
CA GLU A 22 3.48 13.89 -1.94
C GLU A 22 3.33 12.43 -1.50
N MET A 23 4.45 11.67 -1.44
CA MET A 23 4.38 10.30 -0.95
C MET A 23 4.04 10.24 0.53
N LEU A 24 4.36 11.27 1.30
CA LEU A 24 4.01 11.34 2.72
C LEU A 24 2.48 11.32 2.90
N SER A 25 1.77 12.09 2.10
CA SER A 25 0.30 12.13 2.14
C SER A 25 -0.32 10.82 1.66
N CYS A 26 0.28 10.19 0.64
CA CYS A 26 -0.18 8.90 0.15
C CYS A 26 -0.08 7.82 1.24
N ILE A 27 1.09 7.68 1.85
CA ILE A 27 1.30 6.68 2.91
C ILE A 27 0.37 6.97 4.10
N GLN A 28 0.22 8.24 4.47
CA GLN A 28 -0.66 8.62 5.56
C GLN A 28 -2.11 8.23 5.29
N SER A 29 -2.56 8.32 4.03
CA SER A 29 -3.91 7.87 3.65
C SER A 29 -4.14 6.39 3.98
N PHE A 30 -3.13 5.54 3.73
CA PHE A 30 -3.21 4.12 4.10
C PHE A 30 -3.21 3.94 5.61
N VAL A 31 -2.34 4.65 6.32
CA VAL A 31 -2.24 4.55 7.79
C VAL A 31 -3.55 4.99 8.47
N ASP A 32 -4.20 6.01 7.92
CA ASP A 32 -5.45 6.55 8.45
C ASP A 32 -6.70 5.76 8.04
N SER A 33 -6.56 4.76 7.16
CA SER A 33 -7.69 3.97 6.70
C SER A 33 -8.38 3.23 7.85
N ASP A 34 -9.71 3.10 7.72
CA ASP A 34 -10.54 2.46 8.74
C ASP A 34 -10.58 0.92 8.62
N VAL A 35 -9.69 0.35 7.80
CA VAL A 35 -9.53 -1.11 7.66
C VAL A 35 -8.11 -1.50 8.01
N TYR A 36 -7.93 -2.72 8.51
CA TYR A 36 -6.60 -3.29 8.65
C TYR A 36 -6.03 -3.65 7.29
N LEU A 37 -4.76 -3.29 7.08
CA LEU A 37 -4.04 -3.71 5.89
C LEU A 37 -2.56 -3.82 6.18
N ASP A 38 -1.88 -4.61 5.35
CA ASP A 38 -0.43 -4.60 5.27
C ASP A 38 -0.02 -3.73 4.11
N LEU A 39 0.72 -2.67 4.38
CA LEU A 39 1.25 -1.75 3.38
C LEU A 39 2.71 -2.08 3.13
N TYR A 40 3.03 -2.39 1.89
CA TYR A 40 4.40 -2.63 1.44
C TYR A 40 4.87 -1.43 0.63
N VAL A 41 5.93 -0.80 1.08
CA VAL A 41 6.53 0.35 0.40
C VAL A 41 7.87 -0.08 -0.16
N VAL A 42 7.97 -0.14 -1.48
CA VAL A 42 9.20 -0.52 -2.17
C VAL A 42 9.85 0.75 -2.68
N ASN A 43 11.08 1.03 -2.23
CA ASN A 43 11.81 2.21 -2.66
C ASN A 43 12.84 1.83 -3.73
N ASN A 44 12.57 2.28 -4.96
CA ASN A 44 13.42 2.07 -6.14
C ASN A 44 14.53 3.13 -6.27
N SER A 45 14.65 4.07 -5.33
CA SER A 45 15.64 5.13 -5.37
C SER A 45 16.53 5.06 -4.12
N PRO A 46 17.61 4.26 -4.16
CA PRO A 46 18.52 4.14 -3.02
C PRO A 46 19.06 5.51 -2.59
N GLY A 47 19.08 5.76 -1.30
CA GLY A 47 19.54 7.02 -0.72
C GLY A 47 18.44 7.93 -0.20
N ASP A 48 17.18 7.69 -0.57
CA ASP A 48 16.04 8.52 -0.15
C ASP A 48 15.29 7.93 1.05
N ALA A 49 15.93 7.05 1.81
CA ALA A 49 15.27 6.28 2.86
C ALA A 49 14.87 7.11 4.09
N SER A 50 15.58 8.22 4.35
CA SER A 50 15.47 8.94 5.61
C SER A 50 14.08 9.57 5.85
N LEU A 51 13.44 10.06 4.78
CA LEU A 51 12.11 10.67 4.90
C LEU A 51 11.06 9.64 5.35
N PHE A 52 11.19 8.42 4.87
CA PHE A 52 10.24 7.36 5.17
C PHE A 52 10.45 6.77 6.56
N THR A 53 11.68 6.35 6.88
CA THR A 53 11.97 5.60 8.10
C THR A 53 11.74 6.40 9.37
N ALA A 54 11.88 7.73 9.29
CA ALA A 54 11.64 8.60 10.44
C ALA A 54 10.14 8.74 10.78
N ARG A 55 9.25 8.49 9.83
CA ARG A 55 7.83 8.80 9.99
C ARG A 55 6.95 7.58 10.28
N TRP A 56 7.22 6.44 9.64
CA TRP A 56 6.34 5.27 9.76
C TRP A 56 7.07 4.04 10.27
N ASN A 57 7.35 4.03 11.55
CA ASN A 57 7.83 2.85 12.24
C ASN A 57 6.66 2.26 13.03
N CYS A 58 5.67 1.73 12.31
CA CYS A 58 4.45 1.23 12.92
C CYS A 58 4.09 -0.16 12.36
N PRO A 59 3.33 -0.97 13.13
CA PRO A 59 2.89 -2.26 12.66
C PRO A 59 2.04 -2.13 11.39
N GLY A 60 2.23 -3.07 10.46
CA GLY A 60 1.49 -3.09 9.21
C GLY A 60 2.11 -2.28 8.08
N VAL A 61 3.14 -1.49 8.35
CA VAL A 61 3.91 -0.79 7.31
C VAL A 61 5.26 -1.47 7.15
N HIS A 62 5.51 -2.00 5.96
CA HIS A 62 6.71 -2.76 5.65
C HIS A 62 7.52 -2.03 4.58
N TYR A 63 8.77 -1.69 4.90
CA TYR A 63 9.61 -0.91 4.02
C TYR A 63 10.71 -1.79 3.38
N TYR A 64 10.78 -1.74 2.04
CA TYR A 64 11.72 -2.53 1.25
C TYR A 64 12.54 -1.62 0.33
N PRO A 65 13.69 -1.13 0.78
CA PRO A 65 14.62 -0.44 -0.13
C PRO A 65 15.29 -1.47 -1.03
N VAL A 66 15.37 -1.17 -2.33
CA VAL A 66 16.14 -1.99 -3.28
C VAL A 66 17.46 -1.29 -3.59
N ARG A 67 18.44 -2.06 -4.04
CA ARG A 67 19.80 -1.51 -4.27
C ARG A 67 19.88 -0.60 -5.49
N ARG A 68 18.97 -0.79 -6.45
CA ARG A 68 18.90 -0.02 -7.69
C ARG A 68 17.47 -0.03 -8.20
N ASN A 69 17.18 0.86 -9.13
CA ASN A 69 15.87 0.86 -9.77
C ASN A 69 15.68 -0.43 -10.58
N ILE A 70 14.73 -1.26 -10.14
CA ILE A 70 14.38 -2.52 -10.80
C ILE A 70 13.14 -2.39 -11.69
N GLY A 71 12.59 -1.18 -11.79
CA GLY A 71 11.37 -0.91 -12.54
C GLY A 71 10.11 -1.09 -11.70
N TYR A 72 9.03 -0.51 -12.18
CA TYR A 72 7.75 -0.48 -11.46
C TYR A 72 7.13 -1.88 -11.32
N GLY A 73 7.07 -2.62 -12.42
CA GLY A 73 6.47 -3.95 -12.43
C GLY A 73 7.23 -4.94 -11.52
N ARG A 74 8.55 -4.95 -11.62
CA ARG A 74 9.37 -5.84 -10.78
C ARG A 74 9.29 -5.46 -9.30
N ALA A 75 9.20 -4.16 -9.00
CA ALA A 75 9.04 -3.69 -7.63
C ALA A 75 7.73 -4.18 -7.01
N ASN A 76 6.64 -4.10 -7.77
CA ASN A 76 5.37 -4.68 -7.33
C ASN A 76 5.45 -6.19 -7.19
N ASN A 77 6.08 -6.87 -8.15
CA ASN A 77 6.22 -8.33 -8.13
C ASN A 77 7.10 -8.84 -7.00
N LEU A 78 7.99 -8.02 -6.48
CA LEU A 78 8.80 -8.37 -5.31
C LEU A 78 7.93 -8.73 -4.10
N ILE A 79 6.77 -8.11 -3.99
CA ILE A 79 5.86 -8.28 -2.86
C ILE A 79 4.91 -9.46 -3.06
N PHE A 80 4.58 -9.84 -4.30
CA PHE A 80 3.60 -10.91 -4.57
C PHE A 80 3.80 -12.18 -3.75
N PRO A 81 5.01 -12.75 -3.62
CA PRO A 81 5.19 -13.97 -2.85
C PRO A 81 4.85 -13.83 -1.36
N LYS A 82 4.77 -12.60 -0.87
CA LYS A 82 4.49 -12.31 0.54
C LYS A 82 3.00 -12.15 0.82
N LEU A 83 2.17 -12.05 -0.22
CA LEU A 83 0.76 -11.72 -0.07
C LEU A 83 -0.03 -12.91 0.45
N LYS A 84 -0.87 -12.64 1.45
CA LYS A 84 -1.84 -13.60 2.00
C LYS A 84 -3.24 -12.99 2.04
N SER A 85 -3.41 -11.82 1.44
CA SER A 85 -4.66 -11.09 1.46
C SER A 85 -5.61 -11.57 0.37
N THR A 86 -6.90 -11.32 0.58
CA THR A 86 -7.93 -11.55 -0.42
C THR A 86 -7.84 -10.52 -1.54
N TYR A 87 -7.58 -9.27 -1.17
CA TYR A 87 -7.48 -8.15 -2.11
C TYR A 87 -6.14 -7.45 -1.97
N HIS A 88 -5.66 -6.92 -3.08
CA HIS A 88 -4.40 -6.18 -3.10
C HIS A 88 -4.57 -4.88 -3.88
N VAL A 89 -4.08 -3.78 -3.29
CA VAL A 89 -4.10 -2.45 -3.91
C VAL A 89 -2.73 -2.16 -4.50
N ILE A 90 -2.71 -1.73 -5.76
CA ILE A 90 -1.52 -1.15 -6.40
C ILE A 90 -1.78 0.34 -6.51
N CYS A 91 -0.95 1.15 -5.86
CA CYS A 91 -1.19 2.57 -5.72
C CYS A 91 0.04 3.39 -6.08
N ASN A 92 -0.15 4.44 -6.86
CA ASN A 92 0.92 5.40 -7.15
C ASN A 92 1.19 6.28 -5.92
N PRO A 93 2.43 6.75 -5.73
CA PRO A 93 2.81 7.46 -4.51
C PRO A 93 2.27 8.89 -4.38
N ASP A 94 1.55 9.39 -5.38
CA ASP A 94 0.94 10.72 -5.36
C ASP A 94 -0.57 10.72 -5.12
N VAL A 95 -1.15 9.55 -4.86
CA VAL A 95 -2.59 9.40 -4.64
C VAL A 95 -2.92 9.55 -3.16
N THR A 96 -3.97 10.31 -2.86
CA THR A 96 -4.53 10.44 -1.51
C THR A 96 -6.01 10.09 -1.52
N PHE A 97 -6.51 9.61 -0.40
CA PHE A 97 -7.91 9.20 -0.29
C PHE A 97 -8.39 9.29 1.16
N ALA A 98 -9.72 9.37 1.32
CA ALA A 98 -10.35 9.45 2.63
C ALA A 98 -10.28 8.11 3.39
N PRO A 99 -10.41 8.12 4.72
CA PRO A 99 -10.27 6.90 5.54
C PRO A 99 -11.25 5.76 5.22
N ASP A 100 -12.39 6.05 4.61
CA ASP A 100 -13.41 5.04 4.32
C ASP A 100 -13.33 4.46 2.90
N VAL A 101 -12.44 4.96 2.06
CA VAL A 101 -12.41 4.59 0.63
C VAL A 101 -12.07 3.12 0.43
N LEU A 102 -11.04 2.62 1.09
CA LEU A 102 -10.62 1.22 0.91
C LEU A 102 -11.69 0.25 1.41
N ARG A 103 -12.33 0.57 2.54
CA ARG A 103 -13.44 -0.25 3.04
C ARG A 103 -14.59 -0.30 2.03
N ARG A 104 -14.95 0.84 1.46
CA ARG A 104 -16.01 0.92 0.45
C ARG A 104 -15.66 0.15 -0.81
N MET A 105 -14.40 0.18 -1.23
CA MET A 105 -13.94 -0.62 -2.38
C MET A 105 -14.06 -2.11 -2.10
N ILE A 106 -13.70 -2.56 -0.90
CA ILE A 106 -13.86 -3.96 -0.50
C ILE A 106 -15.33 -4.38 -0.56
N GLU A 107 -16.22 -3.54 -0.04
CA GLU A 107 -17.67 -3.81 -0.07
C GLU A 107 -18.18 -3.98 -1.50
N VAL A 108 -17.76 -3.12 -2.43
CA VAL A 108 -18.13 -3.22 -3.84
C VAL A 108 -17.60 -4.51 -4.47
N MET A 109 -16.36 -4.88 -4.18
CA MET A 109 -15.77 -6.11 -4.69
C MET A 109 -16.52 -7.34 -4.16
N ASP A 110 -16.85 -7.34 -2.87
CA ASP A 110 -17.61 -8.43 -2.24
C ASP A 110 -19.00 -8.57 -2.87
N GLU A 111 -19.70 -7.46 -3.13
CA GLU A 111 -21.06 -7.45 -3.67
C GLU A 111 -21.10 -7.85 -5.14
N THR A 112 -20.13 -7.40 -5.93
CA THR A 112 -20.16 -7.56 -7.38
C THR A 112 -19.40 -8.79 -7.86
N GLY A 113 -18.51 -9.35 -7.05
CA GLY A 113 -17.60 -10.40 -7.47
C GLY A 113 -16.55 -9.94 -8.47
N ALA A 114 -16.33 -8.62 -8.58
CA ALA A 114 -15.36 -8.06 -9.52
C ALA A 114 -13.95 -8.53 -9.20
N THR A 115 -13.18 -8.81 -10.24
CA THR A 115 -11.77 -9.21 -10.10
C THR A 115 -10.85 -8.01 -9.97
N ILE A 116 -11.20 -6.92 -10.64
CA ILE A 116 -10.42 -5.68 -10.63
C ILE A 116 -11.39 -4.51 -10.45
N LEU A 117 -10.99 -3.56 -9.62
CA LEU A 117 -11.74 -2.34 -9.37
C LEU A 117 -10.78 -1.15 -9.42
N THR A 118 -11.16 -0.13 -10.20
CA THR A 118 -10.45 1.15 -10.18
C THR A 118 -11.44 2.23 -9.78
N PRO A 119 -11.06 3.19 -8.92
CA PRO A 119 -11.94 4.32 -8.63
C PRO A 119 -12.08 5.21 -9.87
N PRO A 120 -13.23 5.92 -9.98
CA PRO A 120 -13.44 6.84 -11.08
C PRO A 120 -12.51 8.05 -11.04
#